data_4f9dc8de3edc0b732be8ba9f17ebe061
#
_entry.id   4f9dc8de3edc0b732be8ba9f17ebe061
#
_cell.length_a   1.000
_cell.length_b   1.000
_cell.length_c   1.000
_cell.angle_alpha   90.00
_cell.angle_beta   90.00
_cell.angle_gamma   90.00
#
_symmetry.space_group_name_H-M   'P 1'
#
loop_
_entity.id
_entity.type
_entity.pdbx_description
1 polymer ?
#
loop_
_entity_poly.entity_id
_entity_poly.type
_entity_poly.pdbx_seq_one_letter_code
_entity_poly.pdbx_strand_id
1 'polypeptide(L)'
;MAEKRDYYEVLGVAKGASAEELKKAYRKLAIKYHPDKNPGDKEAEEKFKELAEAYDVLSDPEKRQRYDQFGHAGVGSGAASGGGGFGGGMSMEDIFSRFGDLFGGGGFGGFDFGGFGGGGGGGRQVLRGSDLRARVRLTLEEIDKGVEKKLKVKKQVACSHCHGDGTTEKDGKKQCDTCHGSGVVISAQRSIFGMMQTQSVCPTCEGTGEVITKPCSFCKGKGTQIGEEVVSFRIPAGVAAGMQFSVQGKGNAAPRGGIPGDLQVVIQEEEDPNLIRNGNDLIYNLLISVPTAAQGGSVEVPTIGGKARVNIAAGTQPGKVLRLRGKGLPSVNGYGKGDLLVNVNVFIPKLNEKTDASVLETMSAPAFEPTDEARKEIDKHYRQMLR
;
A
#
# COMPACT_ATOMS: atom_id res chain seq x y z
N MET A 1 -12.69 -17.65 45.34
CA MET A 1 -12.76 -16.63 44.30
C MET A 1 -11.52 -15.79 44.43
N ALA A 2 -10.63 -15.73 43.45
CA ALA A 2 -9.43 -14.92 43.53
C ALA A 2 -9.86 -13.44 43.59
N GLU A 3 -9.34 -12.73 44.55
CA GLU A 3 -9.59 -11.31 44.75
C GLU A 3 -8.98 -10.54 43.56
N LYS A 4 -9.80 -9.82 42.76
CA LYS A 4 -9.30 -9.02 41.62
C LYS A 4 -8.42 -7.90 42.16
N ARG A 5 -7.24 -7.71 41.58
CA ARG A 5 -6.30 -6.64 41.94
C ARG A 5 -6.85 -5.28 41.58
N ASP A 6 -6.47 -4.25 42.34
CA ASP A 6 -6.84 -2.86 42.03
C ASP A 6 -6.34 -2.44 40.64
N TYR A 7 -7.20 -1.82 39.82
CA TYR A 7 -6.86 -1.44 38.47
C TYR A 7 -5.72 -0.42 38.37
N TYR A 8 -5.57 0.44 39.37
CA TYR A 8 -4.43 1.36 39.46
C TYR A 8 -3.12 0.61 39.71
N GLU A 9 -3.15 -0.44 40.52
CA GLU A 9 -2.01 -1.31 40.77
C GLU A 9 -1.67 -2.15 39.55
N VAL A 10 -2.66 -2.64 38.81
CA VAL A 10 -2.47 -3.40 37.58
C VAL A 10 -1.75 -2.57 36.53
N LEU A 11 -2.11 -1.28 36.39
CA LEU A 11 -1.42 -0.34 35.48
C LEU A 11 -0.14 0.26 36.07
N GLY A 12 0.12 0.07 37.39
CA GLY A 12 1.30 0.61 38.05
C GLY A 12 1.29 2.15 38.19
N VAL A 13 0.11 2.74 38.39
CA VAL A 13 -0.09 4.19 38.50
C VAL A 13 -0.78 4.54 39.83
N ALA A 14 -0.64 5.79 40.27
CA ALA A 14 -1.31 6.27 41.50
C ALA A 14 -2.80 6.55 41.26
N LYS A 15 -3.62 6.43 42.33
CA LYS A 15 -5.01 6.91 42.32
C LYS A 15 -5.02 8.41 42.08
N GLY A 16 -5.63 8.83 40.96
CA GLY A 16 -5.60 10.25 40.55
C GLY A 16 -4.70 10.53 39.32
N ALA A 17 -4.01 9.52 38.76
CA ALA A 17 -3.25 9.67 37.56
C ALA A 17 -4.07 10.28 36.41
N SER A 18 -3.44 11.14 35.63
CA SER A 18 -4.03 11.76 34.43
C SER A 18 -4.32 10.76 33.33
N ALA A 19 -5.21 11.09 32.39
CA ALA A 19 -5.51 10.25 31.25
C ALA A 19 -4.26 9.96 30.39
N GLU A 20 -3.32 10.91 30.33
CA GLU A 20 -2.06 10.72 29.58
C GLU A 20 -1.12 9.74 30.28
N GLU A 21 -1.04 9.80 31.61
CA GLU A 21 -0.25 8.86 32.42
C GLU A 21 -0.81 7.44 32.33
N LEU A 22 -2.13 7.28 32.42
CA LEU A 22 -2.81 6.01 32.22
C LEU A 22 -2.51 5.41 30.85
N LYS A 23 -2.61 6.22 29.79
CA LYS A 23 -2.30 5.81 28.41
C LYS A 23 -0.85 5.40 28.23
N LYS A 24 0.09 6.14 28.83
CA LYS A 24 1.53 5.85 28.76
C LYS A 24 1.89 4.56 29.50
N ALA A 25 1.33 4.36 30.70
CA ALA A 25 1.52 3.16 31.48
C ALA A 25 0.96 1.92 30.76
N TYR A 26 -0.26 2.01 30.26
CA TYR A 26 -0.89 0.94 29.49
C TYR A 26 -0.06 0.55 28.28
N ARG A 27 0.37 1.52 27.44
CA ARG A 27 1.19 1.23 26.25
C ARG A 27 2.49 0.49 26.62
N LYS A 28 3.17 0.92 27.66
CA LYS A 28 4.43 0.29 28.10
C LYS A 28 4.23 -1.16 28.51
N LEU A 29 3.18 -1.46 29.26
CA LEU A 29 2.88 -2.80 29.75
C LEU A 29 2.29 -3.70 28.66
N ALA A 30 1.45 -3.16 27.78
CA ALA A 30 0.88 -3.86 26.65
C ALA A 30 1.95 -4.34 25.65
N ILE A 31 2.99 -3.52 25.40
CA ILE A 31 4.15 -3.94 24.58
C ILE A 31 4.96 -5.04 25.27
N LYS A 32 5.05 -5.01 26.60
CA LYS A 32 5.79 -6.00 27.38
C LYS A 32 5.10 -7.36 27.38
N TYR A 33 3.78 -7.40 27.51
CA TYR A 33 2.98 -8.62 27.60
C TYR A 33 2.25 -8.98 26.30
N HIS A 34 2.69 -8.38 25.16
CA HIS A 34 2.10 -8.65 23.85
C HIS A 34 2.27 -10.13 23.46
N PRO A 35 1.23 -10.80 22.92
CA PRO A 35 1.30 -12.19 22.54
C PRO A 35 2.38 -12.50 21.49
N ASP A 36 2.65 -11.57 20.57
CA ASP A 36 3.72 -11.72 19.57
C ASP A 36 5.13 -11.73 20.19
N LYS A 37 5.29 -11.09 21.35
CA LYS A 37 6.57 -11.10 22.09
C LYS A 37 6.69 -12.24 23.09
N ASN A 38 5.56 -12.79 23.51
CA ASN A 38 5.47 -13.89 24.49
C ASN A 38 4.57 -15.01 23.95
N PRO A 39 4.92 -15.65 22.83
CA PRO A 39 4.08 -16.66 22.22
C PRO A 39 3.95 -17.89 23.13
N GLY A 40 2.71 -18.26 23.49
CA GLY A 40 2.39 -19.41 24.31
C GLY A 40 2.55 -19.22 25.83
N ASP A 41 2.89 -18.03 26.30
CA ASP A 41 2.96 -17.71 27.75
C ASP A 41 1.57 -17.31 28.28
N LYS A 42 0.94 -18.24 28.98
CA LYS A 42 -0.39 -18.04 29.59
C LYS A 42 -0.41 -16.93 30.67
N GLU A 43 0.69 -16.78 31.41
CA GLU A 43 0.76 -15.71 32.42
C GLU A 43 0.83 -14.32 31.77
N ALA A 44 1.54 -14.20 30.65
CA ALA A 44 1.59 -12.97 29.90
C ALA A 44 0.21 -12.65 29.27
N GLU A 45 -0.51 -13.67 28.81
CA GLU A 45 -1.86 -13.52 28.28
C GLU A 45 -2.88 -13.06 29.34
N GLU A 46 -2.83 -13.65 30.53
CA GLU A 46 -3.69 -13.25 31.65
C GLU A 46 -3.40 -11.80 32.09
N LYS A 47 -2.12 -11.45 32.23
CA LYS A 47 -1.70 -10.08 32.56
C LYS A 47 -2.13 -9.09 31.49
N PHE A 48 -2.08 -9.46 30.22
CA PHE A 48 -2.56 -8.61 29.13
C PHE A 48 -4.06 -8.37 29.18
N LYS A 49 -4.87 -9.39 29.51
CA LYS A 49 -6.32 -9.27 29.71
C LYS A 49 -6.65 -8.36 30.89
N GLU A 50 -5.96 -8.52 32.02
CA GLU A 50 -6.14 -7.66 33.19
C GLU A 50 -5.78 -6.20 32.89
N LEU A 51 -4.70 -5.96 32.13
CA LEU A 51 -4.30 -4.62 31.71
C LEU A 51 -5.33 -3.95 30.80
N ALA A 52 -5.91 -4.71 29.86
CA ALA A 52 -6.95 -4.21 28.96
C ALA A 52 -8.23 -3.86 29.73
N GLU A 53 -8.65 -4.70 30.69
CA GLU A 53 -9.79 -4.45 31.57
C GLU A 53 -9.57 -3.19 32.43
N ALA A 54 -8.42 -3.06 33.06
CA ALA A 54 -8.05 -1.92 33.88
C ALA A 54 -8.06 -0.61 33.08
N TYR A 55 -7.51 -0.62 31.85
CA TYR A 55 -7.49 0.56 31.02
C TYR A 55 -8.86 0.94 30.47
N ASP A 56 -9.72 -0.01 30.09
CA ASP A 56 -11.10 0.27 29.66
C ASP A 56 -11.91 0.99 30.75
N VAL A 57 -11.72 0.60 31.98
CA VAL A 57 -12.43 1.24 33.13
C VAL A 57 -11.83 2.60 33.47
N LEU A 58 -10.51 2.71 33.54
CA LEU A 58 -9.86 3.95 34.01
C LEU A 58 -9.71 5.03 32.95
N SER A 59 -9.82 4.68 31.66
CA SER A 59 -9.77 5.65 30.56
C SER A 59 -11.08 6.38 30.31
N ASP A 60 -12.21 5.82 30.72
CA ASP A 60 -13.53 6.41 30.62
C ASP A 60 -13.86 7.15 31.93
N PRO A 61 -14.13 8.47 31.90
CA PRO A 61 -14.40 9.26 33.13
C PRO A 61 -15.58 8.75 33.96
N GLU A 62 -16.66 8.26 33.29
CA GLU A 62 -17.85 7.77 34.01
C GLU A 62 -17.58 6.41 34.64
N LYS A 63 -16.90 5.49 33.95
CA LYS A 63 -16.54 4.19 34.51
C LYS A 63 -15.53 4.34 35.63
N ARG A 64 -14.54 5.24 35.45
CA ARG A 64 -13.55 5.55 36.49
C ARG A 64 -14.21 6.06 37.78
N GLN A 65 -15.15 7.01 37.65
CA GLN A 65 -15.87 7.54 38.80
C GLN A 65 -16.66 6.46 39.53
N ARG A 66 -17.31 5.54 38.82
CA ARG A 66 -18.02 4.39 39.42
C ARG A 66 -17.06 3.41 40.10
N TYR A 67 -15.89 3.17 39.45
CA TYR A 67 -14.86 2.32 40.02
C TYR A 67 -14.28 2.94 41.32
N ASP A 68 -14.02 4.23 41.32
CA ASP A 68 -13.50 4.96 42.49
C ASP A 68 -14.46 4.96 43.67
N GLN A 69 -15.79 4.91 43.44
CA GLN A 69 -16.83 4.88 44.47
C GLN A 69 -17.17 3.47 44.95
N PHE A 70 -17.25 2.51 44.07
CA PHE A 70 -17.80 1.18 44.35
C PHE A 70 -16.81 0.02 44.06
N GLY A 71 -15.57 0.33 43.69
CA GLY A 71 -14.59 -0.67 43.33
C GLY A 71 -15.03 -1.55 42.13
N HIS A 72 -14.56 -2.79 42.09
CA HIS A 72 -14.94 -3.75 41.04
C HIS A 72 -16.45 -4.01 40.97
N ALA A 73 -17.21 -3.82 42.05
CA ALA A 73 -18.64 -4.01 42.06
C ALA A 73 -19.37 -2.94 41.21
N GLY A 74 -18.83 -1.73 41.11
CA GLY A 74 -19.42 -0.63 40.36
C GLY A 74 -19.27 -0.74 38.83
N VAL A 75 -18.39 -1.62 38.37
CA VAL A 75 -18.07 -1.82 36.94
C VAL A 75 -18.22 -3.27 36.47
N GLY A 76 -18.65 -4.19 37.39
CA GLY A 76 -18.95 -5.57 37.08
C GLY A 76 -20.30 -5.75 36.39
N SER A 77 -20.62 -6.95 35.93
CA SER A 77 -21.70 -7.34 35.02
C SER A 77 -23.16 -7.14 35.51
N GLY A 78 -23.40 -6.23 36.44
CA GLY A 78 -24.72 -6.01 37.06
C GLY A 78 -25.40 -4.67 36.76
N ALA A 79 -24.74 -3.68 36.10
CA ALA A 79 -25.36 -2.39 35.81
C ALA A 79 -25.95 -2.41 34.40
N ALA A 80 -27.25 -2.67 34.33
CA ALA A 80 -28.07 -2.55 33.13
C ALA A 80 -27.96 -1.16 32.51
N SER A 81 -27.60 -1.09 31.29
CA SER A 81 -27.95 -0.16 30.23
C SER A 81 -26.75 0.15 29.31
N GLY A 82 -26.70 -0.51 28.16
CA GLY A 82 -26.04 0.00 26.97
C GLY A 82 -24.51 -0.04 26.92
N GLY A 83 -23.91 -1.23 26.71
CA GLY A 83 -22.50 -1.30 26.35
C GLY A 83 -21.73 -2.41 27.07
N GLY A 84 -21.60 -3.55 26.44
CA GLY A 84 -20.84 -4.76 26.76
C GLY A 84 -19.88 -4.72 27.96
N GLY A 85 -20.32 -5.23 29.13
CA GLY A 85 -19.45 -5.39 30.28
C GLY A 85 -18.48 -6.55 30.14
N PHE A 86 -17.28 -6.41 30.70
CA PHE A 86 -16.23 -7.41 30.83
C PHE A 86 -16.63 -8.49 31.87
N GLY A 87 -17.59 -9.28 31.57
CA GLY A 87 -18.03 -10.35 32.46
C GLY A 87 -18.25 -11.66 31.75
N GLY A 88 -17.21 -12.38 31.44
CA GLY A 88 -17.25 -13.74 30.89
C GLY A 88 -16.55 -13.90 29.56
N GLY A 89 -15.26 -14.25 29.57
CA GLY A 89 -14.63 -14.93 28.46
C GLY A 89 -14.45 -14.16 27.15
N MET A 90 -14.04 -12.89 27.21
CA MET A 90 -13.65 -12.19 25.98
C MET A 90 -12.43 -12.87 25.35
N SER A 91 -12.54 -13.15 24.04
CA SER A 91 -11.42 -13.66 23.26
C SER A 91 -10.37 -12.57 23.07
N MET A 92 -9.13 -13.00 22.82
CA MET A 92 -8.02 -12.08 22.52
C MET A 92 -8.34 -11.20 21.29
N GLU A 93 -9.09 -11.73 20.31
CA GLU A 93 -9.54 -11.02 19.11
C GLU A 93 -10.50 -9.88 19.42
N ASP A 94 -11.39 -10.04 20.41
CA ASP A 94 -12.31 -8.99 20.84
C ASP A 94 -11.57 -7.82 21.52
N ILE A 95 -10.52 -8.11 22.27
CA ILE A 95 -9.66 -7.10 22.89
C ILE A 95 -8.89 -6.36 21.81
N PHE A 96 -8.33 -7.06 20.83
CA PHE A 96 -7.61 -6.47 19.71
C PHE A 96 -8.49 -5.58 18.82
N SER A 97 -9.74 -5.98 18.56
CA SER A 97 -10.66 -5.18 17.75
C SER A 97 -11.09 -3.88 18.44
N ARG A 98 -11.21 -3.87 19.76
CA ARG A 98 -11.57 -2.66 20.52
C ARG A 98 -10.43 -1.67 20.71
N PHE A 99 -9.20 -2.16 20.82
CA PHE A 99 -8.01 -1.34 21.07
C PHE A 99 -7.12 -1.16 19.84
N GLY A 100 -7.50 -1.71 18.67
CA GLY A 100 -6.76 -1.61 17.41
C GLY A 100 -6.46 -0.16 17.00
N ASP A 101 -7.42 0.75 17.21
CA ASP A 101 -7.26 2.18 16.89
C ASP A 101 -6.22 2.89 17.80
N LEU A 102 -6.02 2.39 19.02
CA LEU A 102 -5.04 2.94 19.96
C LEU A 102 -3.59 2.53 19.59
N PHE A 103 -3.44 1.37 18.95
CA PHE A 103 -2.16 0.85 18.44
C PHE A 103 -1.87 1.24 17.00
N GLY A 104 -2.90 1.58 16.20
CA GLY A 104 -2.77 1.94 14.77
C GLY A 104 -2.27 3.36 14.49
N GLY A 105 -2.18 4.21 15.48
CA GLY A 105 -1.82 5.62 15.33
C GLY A 105 -0.33 5.92 15.52
N GLY A 106 0.60 5.16 14.92
CA GLY A 106 2.02 5.50 14.99
C GLY A 106 2.95 4.30 14.78
N GLY A 107 3.09 3.81 13.58
CA GLY A 107 4.31 3.13 13.11
C GLY A 107 4.47 1.67 13.50
N PHE A 108 3.52 0.82 13.18
CA PHE A 108 3.82 -0.59 12.94
C PHE A 108 2.72 -1.22 12.04
N GLY A 109 3.10 -1.58 10.79
CA GLY A 109 2.49 -2.55 9.89
C GLY A 109 0.98 -2.44 9.64
N GLY A 110 0.61 -1.86 8.52
CA GLY A 110 -0.75 -1.78 8.02
C GLY A 110 -1.48 -3.11 7.99
N PHE A 111 -2.47 -3.23 8.85
CA PHE A 111 -3.64 -4.06 8.60
C PHE A 111 -4.83 -3.11 8.48
N ASP A 112 -5.16 -2.81 7.23
CA ASP A 112 -6.42 -2.19 6.84
C ASP A 112 -7.55 -3.19 7.14
N PHE A 113 -8.07 -3.15 8.36
CA PHE A 113 -9.36 -3.72 8.70
C PHE A 113 -10.41 -2.62 8.62
N GLY A 114 -10.65 -2.19 7.37
CA GLY A 114 -11.70 -1.26 7.02
C GLY A 114 -13.07 -1.82 7.33
N GLY A 115 -13.77 -1.15 8.23
CA GLY A 115 -15.21 -1.09 8.17
C GLY A 115 -16.03 -1.83 9.21
N PHE A 116 -15.97 -1.42 10.47
CA PHE A 116 -17.12 -1.55 11.36
C PHE A 116 -17.15 -0.39 12.37
N GLY A 117 -17.49 0.81 11.88
CA GLY A 117 -17.70 2.00 12.67
C GLY A 117 -18.93 2.73 12.15
N GLY A 118 -20.11 2.08 12.27
CA GLY A 118 -21.39 2.70 11.97
C GLY A 118 -21.80 3.68 13.04
N GLY A 119 -21.30 4.92 12.97
CA GLY A 119 -21.89 6.06 13.67
C GLY A 119 -23.22 6.39 13.02
N GLY A 120 -24.32 6.16 13.73
CA GLY A 120 -25.67 6.51 13.34
C GLY A 120 -25.84 8.03 13.18
N GLY A 121 -25.76 8.49 11.95
CA GLY A 121 -26.30 9.74 11.50
C GLY A 121 -27.12 9.43 10.26
N GLY A 122 -28.44 9.60 10.30
CA GLY A 122 -29.37 9.46 9.17
C GLY A 122 -29.09 10.51 8.12
N GLY A 123 -27.90 10.47 7.50
CA GLY A 123 -27.49 11.32 6.38
C GLY A 123 -27.82 10.64 5.06
N ARG A 124 -28.29 11.43 4.09
CA ARG A 124 -28.46 11.04 2.70
C ARG A 124 -27.21 10.28 2.24
N GLN A 125 -27.38 9.07 1.75
CA GLN A 125 -26.28 8.29 1.19
C GLN A 125 -25.80 8.98 -0.09
N VAL A 126 -24.61 9.57 -0.04
CA VAL A 126 -24.02 10.22 -1.22
C VAL A 126 -23.58 9.12 -2.18
N LEU A 127 -24.17 9.12 -3.38
CA LEU A 127 -23.79 8.17 -4.42
C LEU A 127 -22.35 8.41 -4.83
N ARG A 128 -21.55 7.35 -4.91
CA ARG A 128 -20.15 7.42 -5.36
C ARG A 128 -20.00 6.76 -6.73
N GLY A 129 -19.24 7.39 -7.60
CA GLY A 129 -18.83 6.81 -8.86
C GLY A 129 -17.82 5.68 -8.65
N SER A 130 -17.77 4.73 -9.55
CA SER A 130 -16.80 3.65 -9.50
C SER A 130 -15.40 4.15 -9.87
N ASP A 131 -14.40 3.54 -9.24
CA ASP A 131 -13.01 3.80 -9.57
C ASP A 131 -12.65 3.21 -10.94
N LEU A 132 -11.67 3.82 -11.58
CA LEU A 132 -11.11 3.35 -12.85
C LEU A 132 -9.67 2.91 -12.64
N ARG A 133 -9.25 1.88 -13.38
CA ARG A 133 -7.85 1.45 -13.42
C ARG A 133 -7.26 1.71 -14.79
N ALA A 134 -6.12 2.38 -14.83
CA ALA A 134 -5.35 2.62 -16.03
C ALA A 134 -3.91 2.12 -15.85
N ARG A 135 -3.33 1.55 -16.90
CA ARG A 135 -1.93 1.13 -16.94
C ARG A 135 -1.14 2.14 -17.73
N VAL A 136 -0.03 2.57 -17.18
CA VAL A 136 0.88 3.53 -17.82
C VAL A 136 2.25 2.89 -17.96
N ARG A 137 2.76 2.84 -19.21
CA ARG A 137 4.10 2.37 -19.50
C ARG A 137 5.09 3.51 -19.37
N LEU A 138 6.21 3.22 -18.73
CA LEU A 138 7.30 4.16 -18.50
C LEU A 138 8.62 3.56 -18.97
N THR A 139 9.39 4.36 -19.68
CA THR A 139 10.78 4.04 -20.00
C THR A 139 11.69 4.29 -18.79
N LEU A 140 12.90 3.71 -18.79
CA LEU A 140 13.89 3.94 -17.73
C LEU A 140 14.27 5.42 -17.59
N GLU A 141 14.30 6.17 -18.71
CA GLU A 141 14.57 7.61 -18.70
C GLU A 141 13.45 8.41 -17.99
N GLU A 142 12.20 8.04 -18.24
CA GLU A 142 11.03 8.65 -17.58
C GLU A 142 11.00 8.32 -16.09
N ILE A 143 11.41 7.10 -15.72
CA ILE A 143 11.53 6.67 -14.32
C ILE A 143 12.67 7.43 -13.63
N ASP A 144 13.79 7.67 -14.29
CA ASP A 144 14.91 8.41 -13.70
C ASP A 144 14.58 9.86 -13.38
N LYS A 145 13.88 10.55 -14.29
CA LYS A 145 13.60 11.99 -14.17
C LYS A 145 12.25 12.29 -13.51
N GLY A 146 11.35 11.31 -13.49
CA GLY A 146 9.93 11.55 -13.29
C GLY A 146 9.30 12.23 -14.52
N VAL A 147 8.00 12.08 -14.70
CA VAL A 147 7.32 12.58 -15.89
C VAL A 147 5.90 13.02 -15.58
N GLU A 148 5.43 14.03 -16.30
CA GLU A 148 4.01 14.37 -16.37
C GLU A 148 3.38 13.68 -17.57
N LYS A 149 2.40 12.80 -17.30
CA LYS A 149 1.66 12.08 -18.35
C LYS A 149 0.25 12.62 -18.48
N LYS A 150 -0.24 12.66 -19.70
CA LYS A 150 -1.63 12.94 -20.04
C LYS A 150 -2.27 11.68 -20.57
N LEU A 151 -3.32 11.24 -19.90
CA LEU A 151 -4.04 10.03 -20.27
C LEU A 151 -5.45 10.38 -20.71
N LYS A 152 -5.82 9.98 -21.92
CA LYS A 152 -7.18 10.09 -22.43
C LYS A 152 -7.96 8.86 -21.98
N VAL A 153 -8.94 9.08 -21.10
CA VAL A 153 -9.72 7.99 -20.48
C VAL A 153 -11.15 8.10 -20.94
N LYS A 154 -11.70 7.01 -21.45
CA LYS A 154 -13.14 6.86 -21.74
C LYS A 154 -13.84 6.44 -20.48
N LYS A 155 -14.73 7.28 -19.95
CA LYS A 155 -15.40 7.06 -18.67
C LYS A 155 -16.79 7.68 -18.63
N GLN A 156 -17.52 7.41 -17.55
CA GLN A 156 -18.72 8.17 -17.25
C GLN A 156 -18.34 9.57 -16.78
N VAL A 157 -18.82 10.59 -17.49
CA VAL A 157 -18.66 12.00 -17.14
C VAL A 157 -20.00 12.60 -16.78
N ALA A 158 -20.02 13.70 -16.06
CA ALA A 158 -21.25 14.44 -15.78
C ALA A 158 -21.91 14.84 -17.11
N CYS A 159 -23.21 14.71 -17.19
CA CYS A 159 -23.97 15.09 -18.37
C CYS A 159 -23.80 16.60 -18.64
N SER A 160 -23.39 16.96 -19.83
CA SER A 160 -23.15 18.36 -20.21
C SER A 160 -24.41 19.24 -20.20
N HIS A 161 -25.61 18.64 -20.32
CA HIS A 161 -26.87 19.35 -20.33
C HIS A 161 -27.45 19.65 -18.95
N CYS A 162 -27.35 18.72 -18.01
CA CYS A 162 -27.88 18.87 -16.66
C CYS A 162 -26.77 18.94 -15.59
N HIS A 163 -25.51 19.00 -16.01
CA HIS A 163 -24.34 19.13 -15.12
C HIS A 163 -24.27 18.11 -13.97
N GLY A 164 -24.84 16.92 -14.19
CA GLY A 164 -24.85 15.86 -13.20
C GLY A 164 -26.20 15.70 -12.48
N ASP A 165 -27.09 16.68 -12.51
CA ASP A 165 -28.32 16.69 -11.72
C ASP A 165 -29.40 15.67 -12.14
N GLY A 166 -29.34 15.19 -13.36
CA GLY A 166 -30.34 14.29 -13.94
C GLY A 166 -31.62 14.99 -14.45
N THR A 167 -31.79 16.28 -14.15
CA THR A 167 -32.87 17.13 -14.66
C THR A 167 -32.33 18.51 -15.06
N THR A 168 -32.98 19.16 -16.01
CA THR A 168 -32.66 20.54 -16.43
C THR A 168 -33.63 21.56 -15.85
N GLU A 169 -34.71 21.09 -15.23
CA GLU A 169 -35.75 21.93 -14.66
C GLU A 169 -35.59 22.08 -13.15
N LYS A 170 -35.78 23.30 -12.60
CA LYS A 170 -35.67 23.58 -11.17
C LYS A 170 -36.66 22.76 -10.33
N ASP A 171 -37.85 22.47 -10.86
CA ASP A 171 -38.90 21.68 -10.21
C ASP A 171 -38.92 20.22 -10.68
N GLY A 172 -37.85 19.77 -11.32
CA GLY A 172 -37.74 18.40 -11.87
C GLY A 172 -37.41 17.34 -10.83
N LYS A 173 -37.20 17.69 -9.56
CA LYS A 173 -36.95 16.79 -8.44
C LYS A 173 -38.06 16.94 -7.40
N LYS A 174 -38.52 15.84 -6.83
CA LYS A 174 -39.46 15.81 -5.70
C LYS A 174 -38.89 14.94 -4.59
N GLN A 175 -39.25 15.26 -3.36
CA GLN A 175 -38.93 14.44 -2.22
C GLN A 175 -39.51 13.03 -2.41
N CYS A 176 -38.79 11.99 -2.08
CA CYS A 176 -39.23 10.61 -2.23
C CYS A 176 -40.33 10.30 -1.20
N ASP A 177 -41.48 9.89 -1.70
CA ASP A 177 -42.65 9.57 -0.86
C ASP A 177 -42.42 8.31 0.02
N THR A 178 -41.54 7.40 -0.41
CA THR A 178 -41.27 6.14 0.31
C THR A 178 -40.38 6.35 1.55
N CYS A 179 -39.37 7.20 1.46
CA CYS A 179 -38.43 7.43 2.56
C CYS A 179 -38.50 8.85 3.13
N HIS A 180 -39.41 9.69 2.62
CA HIS A 180 -39.58 11.07 3.05
C HIS A 180 -38.29 11.88 3.09
N GLY A 181 -37.42 11.65 2.09
CA GLY A 181 -36.14 12.35 1.95
C GLY A 181 -34.96 11.76 2.71
N SER A 182 -35.15 10.72 3.53
CA SER A 182 -34.07 10.11 4.31
C SER A 182 -33.09 9.27 3.49
N GLY A 183 -33.52 8.80 2.31
CA GLY A 183 -32.72 7.89 1.46
C GLY A 183 -32.71 6.44 1.92
N VAL A 184 -33.17 6.13 3.11
CA VAL A 184 -33.19 4.80 3.70
C VAL A 184 -34.58 4.42 4.19
N VAL A 185 -34.91 3.15 4.16
CA VAL A 185 -36.13 2.59 4.75
C VAL A 185 -35.76 1.62 5.86
N ILE A 186 -36.46 1.72 6.98
CA ILE A 186 -36.27 0.85 8.13
C ILE A 186 -37.32 -0.26 8.04
N SER A 187 -36.90 -1.49 7.91
CA SER A 187 -37.76 -2.66 7.96
C SER A 187 -37.57 -3.40 9.29
N ALA A 188 -38.65 -3.64 10.00
CA ALA A 188 -38.64 -4.45 11.22
C ALA A 188 -38.94 -5.90 10.85
N GLN A 189 -38.01 -6.80 11.01
CA GLN A 189 -38.19 -8.24 10.81
C GLN A 189 -38.23 -8.95 12.16
N ARG A 190 -39.24 -9.79 12.35
CA ARG A 190 -39.39 -10.63 13.54
C ARG A 190 -38.49 -11.87 13.37
N SER A 191 -37.45 -11.98 14.15
CA SER A 191 -36.59 -13.16 14.21
C SER A 191 -36.86 -13.96 15.48
N ILE A 192 -36.33 -15.18 15.58
CA ILE A 192 -36.38 -16.01 16.80
C ILE A 192 -35.67 -15.34 18.02
N PHE A 193 -34.85 -14.31 17.78
CA PHE A 193 -34.14 -13.53 18.80
C PHE A 193 -34.80 -12.18 19.12
N GLY A 194 -36.01 -11.91 18.61
CA GLY A 194 -36.70 -10.65 18.80
C GLY A 194 -36.93 -9.84 17.53
N MET A 195 -37.36 -8.57 17.69
CA MET A 195 -37.53 -7.66 16.55
C MET A 195 -36.17 -7.06 16.16
N MET A 196 -35.68 -7.39 14.97
CA MET A 196 -34.53 -6.75 14.36
C MET A 196 -34.99 -5.64 13.42
N GLN A 197 -34.46 -4.43 13.64
CA GLN A 197 -34.60 -3.31 12.69
C GLN A 197 -33.41 -3.31 11.74
N THR A 198 -33.69 -3.48 10.45
CA THR A 198 -32.67 -3.43 9.39
C THR A 198 -32.88 -2.15 8.58
N GLN A 199 -31.86 -1.34 8.46
CA GLN A 199 -31.84 -0.20 7.55
C GLN A 199 -31.41 -0.69 6.16
N SER A 200 -32.19 -0.37 5.13
CA SER A 200 -31.87 -0.66 3.73
C SER A 200 -31.98 0.61 2.90
N VAL A 201 -31.21 0.67 1.81
CA VAL A 201 -31.32 1.75 0.83
C VAL A 201 -32.73 1.80 0.27
N CYS A 202 -33.33 2.98 0.21
CA CYS A 202 -34.68 3.13 -0.34
C CYS A 202 -34.71 2.71 -1.82
N PRO A 203 -35.53 1.70 -2.19
CA PRO A 203 -35.56 1.18 -3.56
C PRO A 203 -36.12 2.18 -4.57
N THR A 204 -36.93 3.15 -4.13
CA THR A 204 -37.56 4.15 -5.01
C THR A 204 -36.60 5.26 -5.43
N CYS A 205 -35.77 5.74 -4.51
CA CYS A 205 -34.84 6.85 -4.80
C CYS A 205 -33.37 6.42 -4.84
N GLU A 206 -33.09 5.13 -4.61
CA GLU A 206 -31.73 4.57 -4.61
C GLU A 206 -30.76 5.33 -3.66
N GLY A 207 -31.28 5.75 -2.50
CA GLY A 207 -30.48 6.42 -1.48
C GLY A 207 -30.41 7.94 -1.57
N THR A 208 -30.86 8.55 -2.65
CA THR A 208 -30.77 10.02 -2.86
C THR A 208 -31.77 10.82 -2.03
N GLY A 209 -32.86 10.22 -1.58
CA GLY A 209 -33.96 10.93 -0.90
C GLY A 209 -34.89 11.69 -1.86
N GLU A 210 -34.55 11.80 -3.13
CA GLU A 210 -35.28 12.58 -4.15
C GLU A 210 -35.59 11.70 -5.38
N VAL A 211 -36.71 11.92 -6.01
CA VAL A 211 -37.14 11.25 -7.25
C VAL A 211 -37.21 12.28 -8.38
N ILE A 212 -36.63 11.93 -9.52
CA ILE A 212 -36.67 12.79 -10.70
C ILE A 212 -38.03 12.62 -11.39
N THR A 213 -38.83 13.68 -11.43
CA THR A 213 -40.13 13.70 -12.11
C THR A 213 -40.03 14.11 -13.57
N LYS A 214 -39.04 14.96 -13.89
CA LYS A 214 -38.75 15.41 -15.24
C LYS A 214 -37.31 15.10 -15.62
N PRO A 215 -37.07 13.92 -16.21
CA PRO A 215 -35.72 13.50 -16.53
C PRO A 215 -35.12 14.30 -17.68
N CYS A 216 -33.83 14.63 -17.57
CA CYS A 216 -33.06 15.21 -18.66
C CYS A 216 -33.12 14.31 -19.90
N SER A 217 -33.47 14.85 -21.07
CA SER A 217 -33.61 14.12 -22.33
C SER A 217 -32.31 13.44 -22.79
N PHE A 218 -31.15 13.99 -22.44
CA PHE A 218 -29.85 13.48 -22.86
C PHE A 218 -29.37 12.30 -22.01
N CYS A 219 -29.42 12.38 -20.69
CA CYS A 219 -28.96 11.34 -19.78
C CYS A 219 -30.08 10.46 -19.23
N LYS A 220 -31.34 10.74 -19.59
CA LYS A 220 -32.55 10.01 -19.14
C LYS A 220 -32.62 9.88 -17.61
N GLY A 221 -32.30 10.98 -16.91
CA GLY A 221 -32.33 11.03 -15.44
C GLY A 221 -31.10 10.49 -14.73
N LYS A 222 -30.14 9.87 -15.43
CA LYS A 222 -28.92 9.33 -14.79
C LYS A 222 -27.93 10.40 -14.30
N GLY A 223 -27.94 11.56 -14.90
CA GLY A 223 -26.96 12.62 -14.60
C GLY A 223 -25.59 12.38 -15.21
N THR A 224 -25.33 11.21 -15.79
CA THR A 224 -24.02 10.84 -16.37
C THR A 224 -24.18 10.38 -17.82
N GLN A 225 -23.12 10.53 -18.60
CA GLN A 225 -23.01 10.05 -19.98
C GLN A 225 -21.59 9.50 -20.21
N ILE A 226 -21.42 8.64 -21.23
CA ILE A 226 -20.09 8.16 -21.62
C ILE A 226 -19.40 9.29 -22.37
N GLY A 227 -18.21 9.67 -21.91
CA GLY A 227 -17.37 10.68 -22.54
C GLY A 227 -15.90 10.36 -22.41
N GLU A 228 -15.06 11.20 -22.99
CA GLU A 228 -13.61 11.10 -22.91
C GLU A 228 -13.09 12.31 -22.12
N GLU A 229 -12.24 12.06 -21.15
CA GLU A 229 -11.57 13.11 -20.37
C GLU A 229 -10.06 12.90 -20.46
N VAL A 230 -9.31 13.99 -20.64
CA VAL A 230 -7.86 13.98 -20.55
C VAL A 230 -7.47 14.32 -19.13
N VAL A 231 -6.85 13.35 -18.46
CA VAL A 231 -6.37 13.50 -17.08
C VAL A 231 -4.85 13.65 -17.12
N SER A 232 -4.34 14.75 -16.57
CA SER A 232 -2.91 14.98 -16.38
C SER A 232 -2.53 14.65 -14.94
N PHE A 233 -1.41 13.96 -14.76
CA PHE A 233 -0.87 13.64 -13.44
C PHE A 233 0.65 13.52 -13.52
N ARG A 234 1.30 13.79 -12.42
CA ARG A 234 2.75 13.71 -12.28
C ARG A 234 3.14 12.40 -11.63
N ILE A 235 4.09 11.72 -12.26
CA ILE A 235 4.70 10.50 -11.74
C ILE A 235 6.07 10.88 -11.16
N PRO A 236 6.34 10.57 -9.87
CA PRO A 236 7.63 10.86 -9.27
C PRO A 236 8.74 9.99 -9.87
N ALA A 237 9.98 10.43 -9.72
CA ALA A 237 11.14 9.65 -10.12
C ALA A 237 11.29 8.39 -9.25
N GLY A 238 11.86 7.34 -9.82
CA GLY A 238 12.19 6.10 -9.10
C GLY A 238 11.05 5.10 -8.92
N VAL A 239 9.86 5.36 -9.48
CA VAL A 239 8.73 4.42 -9.41
C VAL A 239 9.11 3.05 -9.97
N ALA A 240 8.55 1.98 -9.40
CA ALA A 240 8.76 0.61 -9.82
C ALA A 240 7.52 0.04 -10.52
N ALA A 241 7.73 -0.99 -11.33
CA ALA A 241 6.65 -1.76 -11.92
C ALA A 241 5.72 -2.31 -10.83
N GLY A 242 4.40 -2.25 -11.08
CA GLY A 242 3.38 -2.68 -10.12
C GLY A 242 2.99 -1.64 -9.07
N MET A 243 3.73 -0.53 -8.93
CA MET A 243 3.30 0.56 -8.06
C MET A 243 2.01 1.18 -8.54
N GLN A 244 1.15 1.58 -7.59
CA GLN A 244 -0.15 2.16 -7.85
C GLN A 244 -0.25 3.50 -7.12
N PHE A 245 -0.89 4.46 -7.77
CA PHE A 245 -1.28 5.71 -7.13
C PHE A 245 -2.68 6.11 -7.59
N SER A 246 -3.38 6.84 -6.74
CA SER A 246 -4.74 7.27 -6.99
C SER A 246 -4.76 8.76 -7.35
N VAL A 247 -5.47 9.08 -8.43
CA VAL A 247 -5.78 10.47 -8.80
C VAL A 247 -7.23 10.71 -8.39
N GLN A 248 -7.41 11.46 -7.30
CA GLN A 248 -8.70 11.68 -6.68
C GLN A 248 -9.71 12.36 -7.61
N GLY A 249 -10.94 11.88 -7.58
CA GLY A 249 -12.06 12.43 -8.35
C GLY A 249 -11.94 12.29 -9.88
N LYS A 250 -10.97 11.50 -10.37
CA LYS A 250 -10.74 11.27 -11.81
C LYS A 250 -11.26 9.93 -12.32
N GLY A 251 -11.97 9.17 -11.48
CA GLY A 251 -12.73 7.99 -11.87
C GLY A 251 -14.04 8.31 -12.59
N ASN A 252 -14.99 7.38 -12.56
CA ASN A 252 -16.32 7.58 -13.12
C ASN A 252 -17.11 8.63 -12.33
N ALA A 253 -17.83 9.46 -13.02
CA ALA A 253 -18.79 10.36 -12.40
C ALA A 253 -19.89 9.55 -11.69
N ALA A 254 -20.30 9.98 -10.52
CA ALA A 254 -21.44 9.41 -9.82
C ALA A 254 -22.76 9.87 -10.46
N PRO A 255 -23.81 9.03 -10.44
CA PRO A 255 -25.13 9.45 -10.85
C PRO A 255 -25.64 10.58 -9.93
N ARG A 256 -26.50 11.44 -10.50
CA ARG A 256 -27.24 12.49 -9.76
C ARG A 256 -26.37 13.43 -8.92
N GLY A 257 -25.18 13.80 -9.43
CA GLY A 257 -24.32 14.78 -8.77
C GLY A 257 -23.60 14.27 -7.51
N GLY A 258 -23.48 12.97 -7.34
CA GLY A 258 -22.70 12.34 -6.26
C GLY A 258 -21.19 12.56 -6.42
N ILE A 259 -20.40 11.97 -5.54
CA ILE A 259 -18.93 12.08 -5.52
C ILE A 259 -18.35 11.18 -6.63
N PRO A 260 -17.51 11.70 -7.53
CA PRO A 260 -16.84 10.87 -8.52
C PRO A 260 -15.89 9.87 -7.84
N GLY A 261 -15.64 8.73 -8.50
CA GLY A 261 -14.62 7.78 -8.10
C GLY A 261 -13.21 8.29 -8.39
N ASP A 262 -12.21 7.48 -8.12
CA ASP A 262 -10.80 7.78 -8.33
C ASP A 262 -10.23 7.05 -9.54
N LEU A 263 -9.18 7.61 -10.15
CA LEU A 263 -8.41 6.94 -11.18
C LEU A 263 -7.19 6.29 -10.55
N GLN A 264 -7.16 4.97 -10.52
CA GLN A 264 -6.03 4.17 -10.07
C GLN A 264 -5.07 3.95 -11.24
N VAL A 265 -3.89 4.52 -11.15
CA VAL A 265 -2.84 4.37 -12.16
C VAL A 265 -1.86 3.31 -11.71
N VAL A 266 -1.69 2.27 -12.54
CA VAL A 266 -0.74 1.17 -12.31
C VAL A 266 0.45 1.35 -13.24
N ILE A 267 1.64 1.42 -12.66
CA ILE A 267 2.88 1.58 -13.42
C ILE A 267 3.28 0.25 -14.04
N GLN A 268 3.61 0.29 -15.32
CA GLN A 268 4.29 -0.77 -16.04
C GLN A 268 5.62 -0.22 -16.56
N GLU A 269 6.67 -0.98 -16.38
CA GLU A 269 7.98 -0.66 -16.93
C GLU A 269 8.07 -1.19 -18.36
N GLU A 270 8.60 -0.38 -19.26
CA GLU A 270 8.94 -0.79 -20.62
C GLU A 270 10.34 -1.39 -20.62
N GLU A 271 10.50 -2.54 -21.23
CA GLU A 271 11.79 -3.23 -21.33
C GLU A 271 12.77 -2.39 -22.14
N ASP A 272 13.92 -2.10 -21.54
CA ASP A 272 15.03 -1.45 -22.25
C ASP A 272 15.87 -2.53 -22.97
N PRO A 273 16.29 -2.31 -24.24
CA PRO A 273 17.04 -3.30 -25.00
C PRO A 273 18.44 -3.58 -24.43
N ASN A 274 19.01 -2.69 -23.65
CA ASN A 274 20.37 -2.78 -23.15
C ASN A 274 20.46 -2.91 -21.64
N LEU A 275 19.58 -2.25 -20.91
CA LEU A 275 19.66 -2.11 -19.46
C LEU A 275 18.58 -2.96 -18.78
N ILE A 276 19.01 -3.79 -17.84
CA ILE A 276 18.11 -4.63 -17.04
C ILE A 276 18.03 -4.02 -15.65
N ARG A 277 16.81 -3.78 -15.17
CA ARG A 277 16.60 -3.24 -13.84
C ARG A 277 16.68 -4.31 -12.76
N ASN A 278 17.40 -4.02 -11.68
CA ASN A 278 17.45 -4.80 -10.45
C ASN A 278 17.26 -3.88 -9.25
N GLY A 279 16.01 -3.69 -8.84
CA GLY A 279 15.66 -2.71 -7.80
C GLY A 279 15.97 -1.27 -8.26
N ASN A 280 16.90 -0.59 -7.59
CA ASN A 280 17.40 0.72 -7.99
C ASN A 280 18.67 0.64 -8.85
N ASP A 281 19.32 -0.51 -8.88
CA ASP A 281 20.49 -0.75 -9.71
C ASP A 281 20.09 -1.16 -11.13
N LEU A 282 20.98 -0.92 -12.05
CA LEU A 282 20.88 -1.36 -13.44
C LEU A 282 21.98 -2.34 -13.76
N ILE A 283 21.69 -3.30 -14.60
CA ILE A 283 22.65 -4.28 -15.09
C ILE A 283 22.82 -4.11 -16.60
N TYR A 284 24.05 -4.02 -17.04
CA TYR A 284 24.44 -4.02 -18.46
C TYR A 284 25.37 -5.17 -18.72
N ASN A 285 25.06 -6.00 -19.71
CA ASN A 285 25.93 -7.08 -20.15
C ASN A 285 26.85 -6.57 -21.26
N LEU A 286 28.06 -6.20 -20.86
CA LEU A 286 29.09 -5.76 -21.80
C LEU A 286 29.76 -6.97 -22.46
N LEU A 287 29.78 -6.99 -23.78
CA LEU A 287 30.46 -8.02 -24.55
C LEU A 287 31.72 -7.40 -25.20
N ILE A 288 32.91 -7.89 -24.83
CA ILE A 288 34.20 -7.44 -25.35
C ILE A 288 34.90 -8.57 -26.13
N SER A 289 35.84 -8.21 -26.99
CA SER A 289 36.64 -9.18 -27.72
C SER A 289 37.76 -9.77 -26.86
N VAL A 290 38.28 -10.93 -27.21
CA VAL A 290 39.44 -11.56 -26.53
C VAL A 290 40.65 -10.62 -26.49
N PRO A 291 41.05 -9.92 -27.57
CA PRO A 291 42.16 -8.97 -27.52
C PRO A 291 41.95 -7.84 -26.55
N THR A 292 40.71 -7.29 -26.49
CA THR A 292 40.38 -6.23 -25.54
C THR A 292 40.43 -6.73 -24.10
N ALA A 293 39.99 -7.97 -23.84
CA ALA A 293 40.07 -8.56 -22.49
C ALA A 293 41.52 -8.80 -22.06
N ALA A 294 42.38 -9.26 -23.00
CA ALA A 294 43.80 -9.58 -22.75
C ALA A 294 44.65 -8.32 -22.55
N GLN A 295 44.52 -7.35 -23.45
CA GLN A 295 45.36 -6.14 -23.45
C GLN A 295 44.83 -5.02 -22.58
N GLY A 296 43.54 -5.07 -22.25
CA GLY A 296 42.84 -3.96 -21.66
C GLY A 296 42.43 -2.91 -22.67
N GLY A 297 41.75 -1.88 -22.21
CA GLY A 297 41.31 -0.79 -23.07
C GLY A 297 40.17 0.01 -22.48
N SER A 298 39.65 0.94 -23.26
CA SER A 298 38.52 1.79 -22.86
C SER A 298 37.31 1.46 -23.74
N VAL A 299 36.19 1.17 -23.11
CA VAL A 299 34.92 0.79 -23.79
C VAL A 299 33.81 1.75 -23.37
N GLU A 300 32.94 2.10 -24.30
CA GLU A 300 31.75 2.88 -24.01
C GLU A 300 30.59 1.94 -23.64
N VAL A 301 29.91 2.26 -22.55
CA VAL A 301 28.72 1.55 -22.07
C VAL A 301 27.53 2.49 -22.05
N PRO A 302 26.32 2.03 -22.42
CA PRO A 302 25.11 2.83 -22.34
C PRO A 302 24.74 3.09 -20.88
N THR A 303 24.18 4.26 -20.62
CA THR A 303 23.61 4.65 -19.34
C THR A 303 22.29 5.34 -19.62
N ILE A 304 21.42 5.51 -18.62
CA ILE A 304 20.12 6.20 -18.80
C ILE A 304 20.26 7.58 -19.43
N GLY A 305 21.31 8.33 -19.09
CA GLY A 305 21.50 9.70 -19.58
C GLY A 305 22.51 9.82 -20.75
N GLY A 306 22.86 8.72 -21.41
CA GLY A 306 23.83 8.74 -22.51
C GLY A 306 24.82 7.59 -22.44
N LYS A 307 26.14 7.87 -22.57
CA LYS A 307 27.20 6.86 -22.54
C LYS A 307 28.23 7.18 -21.47
N ALA A 308 28.80 6.17 -20.86
CA ALA A 308 29.92 6.28 -19.96
C ALA A 308 31.12 5.50 -20.51
N ARG A 309 32.34 6.03 -20.34
CA ARG A 309 33.56 5.34 -20.71
C ARG A 309 34.08 4.55 -19.50
N VAL A 310 34.33 3.26 -19.73
CA VAL A 310 34.80 2.32 -18.71
C VAL A 310 36.15 1.75 -19.13
N ASN A 311 37.12 1.75 -18.23
CA ASN A 311 38.43 1.17 -18.46
C ASN A 311 38.42 -0.31 -18.08
N ILE A 312 38.80 -1.15 -19.01
CA ILE A 312 38.98 -2.59 -18.82
C ILE A 312 40.46 -2.83 -18.54
N ALA A 313 40.79 -3.42 -17.42
CA ALA A 313 42.16 -3.79 -17.09
C ALA A 313 42.62 -4.96 -17.96
N ALA A 314 43.93 -5.02 -18.27
CA ALA A 314 44.49 -6.16 -18.95
C ALA A 314 44.29 -7.45 -18.16
N GLY A 315 43.95 -8.56 -18.83
CA GLY A 315 43.67 -9.84 -18.20
C GLY A 315 42.31 -9.93 -17.53
N THR A 316 41.35 -9.03 -17.84
CA THR A 316 40.01 -9.07 -17.26
C THR A 316 39.29 -10.34 -17.64
N GLN A 317 38.86 -11.11 -16.65
CA GLN A 317 38.14 -12.38 -16.83
C GLN A 317 36.62 -12.15 -17.07
N PRO A 318 35.95 -13.06 -17.81
CA PRO A 318 34.50 -13.04 -17.94
C PRO A 318 33.80 -13.17 -16.59
N GLY A 319 32.65 -12.50 -16.43
CA GLY A 319 31.89 -12.50 -15.19
C GLY A 319 32.36 -11.41 -14.18
N LYS A 320 33.41 -10.65 -14.49
CA LYS A 320 33.80 -9.51 -13.65
C LYS A 320 32.75 -8.41 -13.74
N VAL A 321 32.31 -7.93 -12.59
CA VAL A 321 31.33 -6.84 -12.49
C VAL A 321 32.04 -5.53 -12.17
N LEU A 322 31.85 -4.55 -13.05
CA LEU A 322 32.36 -3.19 -12.86
C LEU A 322 31.21 -2.29 -12.38
N ARG A 323 31.40 -1.60 -11.28
CA ARG A 323 30.37 -0.79 -10.65
C ARG A 323 30.54 0.69 -10.96
N LEU A 324 29.56 1.27 -11.62
CA LEU A 324 29.50 2.71 -11.90
C LEU A 324 28.53 3.36 -10.90
N ARG A 325 29.09 4.00 -9.89
CA ARG A 325 28.31 4.56 -8.78
C ARG A 325 27.39 5.69 -9.23
N GLY A 326 26.15 5.68 -8.71
CA GLY A 326 25.13 6.70 -8.95
C GLY A 326 24.63 6.76 -10.41
N LYS A 327 24.84 5.69 -11.21
CA LYS A 327 24.37 5.57 -12.60
C LYS A 327 23.13 4.67 -12.73
N GLY A 328 22.53 4.26 -11.62
CA GLY A 328 21.24 3.57 -11.55
C GLY A 328 20.07 4.53 -11.41
N LEU A 329 18.93 4.00 -10.97
CA LEU A 329 17.67 4.72 -10.78
C LEU A 329 17.59 5.36 -9.38
N PRO A 330 16.87 6.47 -9.24
CA PRO A 330 16.60 7.05 -7.93
C PRO A 330 15.63 6.18 -7.12
N SER A 331 15.62 6.37 -5.80
CA SER A 331 14.64 5.76 -4.91
C SER A 331 13.43 6.68 -4.75
N VAL A 332 12.20 6.14 -4.79
CA VAL A 332 10.96 6.93 -4.56
C VAL A 332 10.91 7.51 -3.15
N ASN A 333 11.31 6.71 -2.15
CA ASN A 333 11.17 7.05 -0.73
C ASN A 333 12.52 7.28 -0.03
N GLY A 334 13.63 7.31 -0.76
CA GLY A 334 14.97 7.42 -0.20
C GLY A 334 15.82 8.47 -0.90
N TYR A 335 16.99 8.71 -0.31
CA TYR A 335 18.00 9.61 -0.89
C TYR A 335 18.98 8.80 -1.73
N GLY A 336 19.39 9.38 -2.86
CA GLY A 336 20.42 8.82 -3.72
C GLY A 336 19.89 8.02 -4.91
N LYS A 337 20.83 7.61 -5.76
CA LYS A 337 20.61 6.76 -6.93
C LYS A 337 21.32 5.43 -6.73
N GLY A 338 20.77 4.37 -7.29
CA GLY A 338 21.45 3.09 -7.45
C GLY A 338 22.66 3.18 -8.38
N ASP A 339 23.28 2.07 -8.65
CA ASP A 339 24.47 1.97 -9.46
C ASP A 339 24.21 1.25 -10.78
N LEU A 340 25.08 1.43 -11.76
CA LEU A 340 25.09 0.61 -12.96
C LEU A 340 26.16 -0.48 -12.79
N LEU A 341 25.73 -1.72 -12.81
CA LEU A 341 26.56 -2.91 -12.74
C LEU A 341 26.86 -3.41 -14.16
N VAL A 342 28.08 -3.24 -14.61
CA VAL A 342 28.52 -3.68 -15.92
C VAL A 342 29.12 -5.07 -15.78
N ASN A 343 28.40 -6.08 -16.24
CA ASN A 343 28.87 -7.47 -16.27
C ASN A 343 29.70 -7.69 -17.55
N VAL A 344 30.98 -7.97 -17.38
CA VAL A 344 31.91 -8.16 -18.49
C VAL A 344 31.83 -9.60 -19.01
N ASN A 345 31.47 -9.73 -20.28
CA ASN A 345 31.49 -10.99 -21.01
C ASN A 345 32.51 -10.90 -22.14
N VAL A 346 33.14 -12.02 -22.45
CA VAL A 346 34.13 -12.10 -23.53
C VAL A 346 33.55 -12.91 -24.70
N PHE A 347 33.55 -12.30 -25.88
CA PHE A 347 33.13 -12.97 -27.09
C PHE A 347 34.25 -13.83 -27.64
N ILE A 348 34.04 -15.15 -27.68
CA ILE A 348 34.97 -16.12 -28.28
C ILE A 348 34.43 -16.47 -29.66
N PRO A 349 35.14 -16.04 -30.75
CA PRO A 349 34.72 -16.37 -32.12
C PRO A 349 34.88 -17.85 -32.40
N LYS A 350 34.06 -18.38 -33.31
CA LYS A 350 34.29 -19.70 -33.88
C LYS A 350 35.37 -19.55 -34.95
N LEU A 351 36.54 -20.12 -34.71
CA LEU A 351 37.64 -20.12 -35.62
C LEU A 351 37.53 -21.30 -36.60
N ASN A 352 38.02 -21.11 -37.84
CA ASN A 352 38.05 -22.14 -38.86
C ASN A 352 39.48 -22.73 -38.91
N GLU A 353 39.60 -24.03 -38.67
CA GLU A 353 40.89 -24.73 -38.65
C GLU A 353 41.75 -24.52 -39.91
N LYS A 354 41.12 -24.32 -41.08
CA LYS A 354 41.85 -24.13 -42.34
C LYS A 354 42.36 -22.71 -42.56
N THR A 355 41.65 -21.70 -42.07
CA THR A 355 42.00 -20.30 -42.31
C THR A 355 42.71 -19.65 -41.10
N ASP A 356 42.46 -20.17 -39.89
CA ASP A 356 42.90 -19.57 -38.66
C ASP A 356 43.91 -20.44 -37.88
N ALA A 357 44.54 -21.43 -38.54
CA ALA A 357 45.45 -22.40 -37.93
C ALA A 357 46.58 -21.74 -37.13
N SER A 358 47.18 -20.66 -37.63
CA SER A 358 48.25 -19.94 -36.96
C SER A 358 47.79 -19.27 -35.65
N VAL A 359 46.53 -18.81 -35.62
CA VAL A 359 45.93 -18.21 -34.42
C VAL A 359 45.67 -19.27 -33.35
N LEU A 360 45.12 -20.43 -33.80
CA LEU A 360 44.85 -21.57 -32.92
C LEU A 360 46.14 -22.11 -32.32
N GLU A 361 47.20 -22.27 -33.10
CA GLU A 361 48.52 -22.72 -32.65
C GLU A 361 49.11 -21.74 -31.59
N THR A 362 48.98 -20.44 -31.83
CA THR A 362 49.41 -19.41 -30.88
C THR A 362 48.61 -19.47 -29.58
N MET A 363 47.32 -19.64 -29.68
CA MET A 363 46.42 -19.72 -28.51
C MET A 363 46.56 -21.04 -27.73
N SER A 364 47.16 -22.08 -28.32
CA SER A 364 47.46 -23.36 -27.65
C SER A 364 48.75 -23.31 -26.85
N ALA A 365 49.48 -22.21 -26.84
CA ALA A 365 50.67 -22.03 -26.03
C ALA A 365 50.36 -22.06 -24.52
N PRO A 366 51.24 -22.60 -23.68
CA PRO A 366 51.01 -22.73 -22.23
C PRO A 366 50.66 -21.40 -21.50
N ALA A 367 51.03 -20.26 -22.07
CA ALA A 367 50.69 -18.94 -21.55
C ALA A 367 49.20 -18.62 -21.59
N PHE A 368 48.42 -19.35 -22.42
CA PHE A 368 46.97 -19.17 -22.55
C PHE A 368 46.14 -20.20 -21.74
N GLU A 369 46.80 -21.15 -21.07
CA GLU A 369 46.12 -22.10 -20.22
C GLU A 369 45.66 -21.46 -18.90
N PRO A 370 44.45 -21.86 -18.38
CA PRO A 370 43.92 -21.29 -17.16
C PRO A 370 44.78 -21.66 -15.94
N THR A 371 45.19 -20.68 -15.16
CA THR A 371 45.96 -20.85 -13.93
C THR A 371 45.04 -21.10 -12.73
N ASP A 372 45.57 -21.70 -11.64
CA ASP A 372 44.84 -21.88 -10.39
C ASP A 372 44.49 -20.53 -9.71
N GLU A 373 45.28 -19.49 -9.97
CA GLU A 373 45.00 -18.13 -9.50
C GLU A 373 43.77 -17.55 -10.18
N ALA A 374 43.66 -17.73 -11.50
CA ALA A 374 42.47 -17.32 -12.26
C ALA A 374 41.21 -18.03 -11.78
N ARG A 375 41.27 -19.32 -11.45
CA ARG A 375 40.12 -20.07 -10.86
C ARG A 375 39.73 -19.51 -9.52
N LYS A 376 40.66 -19.24 -8.61
CA LYS A 376 40.40 -18.63 -7.30
C LYS A 376 39.76 -17.24 -7.41
N GLU A 377 40.18 -16.45 -8.39
CA GLU A 377 39.61 -15.13 -8.64
C GLU A 377 38.15 -15.24 -9.10
N ILE A 378 37.85 -16.15 -10.01
CA ILE A 378 36.48 -16.42 -10.47
C ILE A 378 35.60 -16.85 -9.27
N ASP A 379 36.04 -17.81 -8.48
CA ASP A 379 35.29 -18.29 -7.31
C ASP A 379 35.04 -17.16 -6.28
N LYS A 380 36.01 -16.28 -6.09
CA LYS A 380 35.87 -15.11 -5.21
C LYS A 380 34.78 -14.17 -5.72
N HIS A 381 34.74 -13.88 -7.02
CA HIS A 381 33.71 -13.03 -7.62
C HIS A 381 32.30 -13.64 -7.49
N TYR A 382 32.15 -14.93 -7.79
CA TYR A 382 30.86 -15.61 -7.60
C TYR A 382 30.36 -15.57 -6.15
N ARG A 383 31.24 -15.80 -5.17
CA ARG A 383 30.87 -15.69 -3.76
C ARG A 383 30.49 -14.24 -3.34
N GLN A 384 30.98 -13.22 -4.01
CA GLN A 384 30.61 -11.83 -3.76
C GLN A 384 29.24 -11.47 -4.35
N MET A 385 28.85 -12.10 -5.48
CA MET A 385 27.53 -11.91 -6.09
C MET A 385 26.39 -12.60 -5.36
N LEU A 386 26.70 -13.66 -4.60
CA LEU A 386 25.73 -14.44 -3.82
C LEU A 386 25.48 -13.88 -2.40
N ARG A 387 26.18 -12.83 -2.01
CA ARG A 387 25.99 -12.07 -0.76
C ARG A 387 25.21 -10.79 -0.98
#